data_b6776340b1f9e121d8d682adefabd410
#
_entry.id   b6776340b1f9e121d8d682adefabd410
#
_cell.length_a   1.000
_cell.length_b   1.000
_cell.length_c   1.000
_cell.angle_alpha   90.00
_cell.angle_beta   90.00
_cell.angle_gamma   90.00
#
_symmetry.space_group_name_H-M   'P 1'
#
loop_
_entity.id
_entity.type
_entity.pdbx_description
1 polymer ?
#
loop_
_entity_poly.entity_id
_entity_poly.type
_entity_poly.pdbx_seq_one_letter_code
_entity_poly.pdbx_strand_id
1 'polypeptide(L)'
;MKNILLLIICLCFLNKVEAQQDPQYTNYMYNMNVINPAYATATPSILNLGGLYRTQWVGAVGAPKTFTFFAHTPVSEKIELGLSLISDDIGDGAKKENNIFADFAYVLQLNNDHKLSLGIKAGVTIFETNFNGFQFESGATNSDPAFAQNINNTYPNIGAGAFYFTDKYYLGLSAPNLLSTKHLEERDGLSRFGSENTHIFLTGGYVFQLSENLKLKPSFMAKTVAGAPVVADFSGNVLLYDRLEFGASYRLNDAVSGLVNFKVLPNLRIGYAYDYTVTNLGEFNSGTHEVFMLFDLNLLKKGYDKSPRFF
;
A
#
# COMPACT_ATOMS: atom_id res chain seq x y z
N MET A 1 -10.06 6.87 -42.67
CA MET A 1 -9.94 7.37 -41.29
C MET A 1 -10.79 6.56 -40.30
N LYS A 2 -12.07 6.31 -40.54
CA LYS A 2 -12.96 5.53 -39.64
C LYS A 2 -12.45 4.11 -39.32
N ASN A 3 -11.89 3.40 -40.35
CA ASN A 3 -11.36 2.05 -40.16
C ASN A 3 -10.01 1.99 -39.42
N ILE A 4 -9.22 3.08 -39.47
CA ILE A 4 -7.97 3.20 -38.73
C ILE A 4 -8.28 3.44 -37.24
N LEU A 5 -9.30 4.23 -36.95
CA LEU A 5 -9.76 4.46 -35.59
C LEU A 5 -10.32 3.18 -34.93
N LEU A 6 -11.04 2.38 -35.67
CA LEU A 6 -11.53 1.05 -35.26
C LEU A 6 -10.38 0.06 -35.00
N LEU A 7 -9.34 0.09 -35.84
CA LEU A 7 -8.16 -0.77 -35.71
C LEU A 7 -7.36 -0.38 -34.43
N ILE A 8 -7.22 0.92 -34.15
CA ILE A 8 -6.55 1.42 -32.96
C ILE A 8 -7.35 1.05 -31.71
N ILE A 9 -8.67 1.15 -31.75
CA ILE A 9 -9.55 0.73 -30.64
C ILE A 9 -9.44 -0.79 -30.42
N CYS A 10 -9.45 -1.62 -31.47
CA CYS A 10 -9.26 -3.07 -31.32
C CYS A 10 -7.88 -3.47 -30.79
N LEU A 11 -6.80 -2.74 -31.14
CA LEU A 11 -5.46 -2.99 -30.61
C LEU A 11 -5.35 -2.67 -29.10
N CYS A 12 -6.17 -1.76 -28.58
CA CYS A 12 -6.21 -1.44 -27.15
C CYS A 12 -6.85 -2.55 -26.28
N PHE A 13 -7.59 -3.51 -26.88
CA PHE A 13 -8.24 -4.61 -26.17
C PHE A 13 -7.42 -5.92 -26.12
N LEU A 14 -6.22 -5.96 -26.68
CA LEU A 14 -5.35 -7.15 -26.66
C LEU A 14 -4.38 -7.19 -25.48
N ASN A 15 -4.68 -6.50 -24.38
CA ASN A 15 -3.87 -6.58 -23.19
C ASN A 15 -4.09 -7.92 -22.48
N LYS A 16 -3.05 -8.72 -22.36
CA LYS A 16 -3.03 -9.85 -21.45
C LYS A 16 -3.13 -9.28 -20.03
N VAL A 17 -4.17 -9.62 -19.30
CA VAL A 17 -4.34 -9.26 -17.89
C VAL A 17 -3.44 -10.19 -17.08
N GLU A 18 -2.25 -9.73 -16.77
CA GLU A 18 -1.37 -10.38 -15.78
C GLU A 18 -1.67 -9.72 -14.44
N ALA A 19 -2.44 -10.41 -13.59
CA ALA A 19 -2.95 -9.85 -12.34
C ALA A 19 -2.09 -10.28 -11.14
N GLN A 20 -0.85 -9.80 -11.05
CA GLN A 20 -0.15 -9.77 -9.76
C GLN A 20 -0.32 -8.38 -9.16
N GLN A 21 -0.98 -8.29 -8.01
CA GLN A 21 -1.21 -7.02 -7.32
C GLN A 21 -0.46 -7.04 -5.98
N ASP A 22 0.32 -5.97 -5.74
CA ASP A 22 0.81 -5.67 -4.40
C ASP A 22 -0.36 -5.47 -3.43
N PRO A 23 -0.15 -5.73 -2.12
CA PRO A 23 -1.16 -5.52 -1.10
C PRO A 23 -1.84 -4.15 -1.22
N GLN A 24 -3.15 -4.13 -1.06
CA GLN A 24 -3.95 -2.91 -1.07
C GLN A 24 -4.28 -2.49 0.36
N TYR A 25 -4.34 -1.17 0.60
CA TYR A 25 -4.63 -0.59 1.91
C TYR A 25 -5.76 0.41 1.79
N THR A 26 -6.78 0.27 2.63
CA THR A 26 -7.88 1.25 2.72
C THR A 26 -7.46 2.44 3.57
N ASN A 27 -6.70 2.18 4.64
CA ASN A 27 -6.09 3.21 5.48
C ASN A 27 -4.70 3.63 4.97
N TYR A 28 -4.48 3.73 3.65
CA TYR A 28 -3.18 4.06 3.05
C TYR A 28 -2.58 5.36 3.60
N MET A 29 -3.41 6.34 3.99
CA MET A 29 -2.97 7.61 4.56
C MET A 29 -2.23 7.45 5.90
N TYR A 30 -2.42 6.32 6.59
CA TYR A 30 -1.73 5.98 7.84
C TYR A 30 -0.57 5.01 7.63
N ASN A 31 -0.35 4.56 6.40
CA ASN A 31 0.69 3.61 5.99
C ASN A 31 1.56 4.18 4.83
N MET A 32 1.71 5.49 4.79
CA MET A 32 2.32 6.20 3.65
C MET A 32 3.78 5.85 3.42
N ASN A 33 4.57 5.58 4.47
CA ASN A 33 5.98 5.20 4.34
C ASN A 33 6.17 3.85 3.64
N VAL A 34 5.19 2.95 3.69
CA VAL A 34 5.22 1.69 2.94
C VAL A 34 5.07 1.97 1.44
N ILE A 35 4.18 2.90 1.08
CA ILE A 35 3.83 3.25 -0.30
C ILE A 35 4.87 4.19 -0.92
N ASN A 36 5.38 5.17 -0.14
CA ASN A 36 6.28 6.20 -0.66
C ASN A 36 7.51 6.36 0.24
N PRO A 37 8.71 5.99 -0.24
CA PRO A 37 9.94 6.12 0.54
C PRO A 37 10.33 7.58 0.84
N ALA A 38 9.78 8.55 0.10
CA ALA A 38 10.00 9.97 0.35
C ALA A 38 9.05 10.53 1.42
N TYR A 39 8.15 9.71 1.96
CA TYR A 39 7.24 10.16 2.98
C TYR A 39 8.00 10.73 4.18
N ALA A 40 7.68 11.95 4.56
CA ALA A 40 8.40 12.70 5.57
C ALA A 40 7.43 13.44 6.48
N THR A 41 7.76 13.47 7.78
CA THR A 41 7.00 14.20 8.78
C THR A 41 7.63 15.56 9.08
N ALA A 42 8.94 15.65 8.91
CA ALA A 42 9.76 16.81 9.24
C ALA A 42 9.54 17.34 10.69
N THR A 43 9.06 16.49 11.59
CA THR A 43 8.93 16.81 13.01
C THR A 43 10.01 16.06 13.80
N PRO A 44 11.15 16.68 14.11
CA PRO A 44 12.25 16.02 14.78
C PRO A 44 11.82 15.38 16.10
N SER A 45 12.43 14.22 16.40
CA SER A 45 12.28 13.53 17.68
C SER A 45 11.02 12.69 17.88
N ILE A 46 10.20 12.53 16.87
CA ILE A 46 9.06 11.61 16.94
C ILE A 46 9.40 10.34 16.16
N LEU A 47 9.42 9.21 16.87
CA LEU A 47 9.45 7.88 16.26
C LEU A 47 8.00 7.41 16.10
N ASN A 48 7.58 7.24 14.85
CA ASN A 48 6.27 6.70 14.52
C ASN A 48 6.40 5.19 14.31
N LEU A 49 5.64 4.43 15.06
CA LEU A 49 5.50 2.98 14.90
C LEU A 49 4.10 2.68 14.43
N GLY A 50 3.95 1.78 13.48
CA GLY A 50 2.64 1.36 13.01
C GLY A 50 2.57 -0.13 12.74
N GLY A 51 1.41 -0.69 12.99
CA GLY A 51 1.04 -2.04 12.61
C GLY A 51 -0.32 -2.03 11.92
N LEU A 52 -0.46 -2.79 10.85
CA LEU A 52 -1.70 -2.93 10.09
C LEU A 52 -1.92 -4.41 9.79
N TYR A 53 -3.14 -4.88 9.96
CA TYR A 53 -3.58 -6.21 9.58
C TYR A 53 -4.83 -6.12 8.71
N ARG A 54 -4.78 -6.76 7.55
CA ARG A 54 -5.86 -6.80 6.57
C ARG A 54 -6.22 -8.23 6.23
N THR A 55 -7.49 -8.57 6.30
CA THR A 55 -8.05 -9.79 5.73
C THR A 55 -8.97 -9.42 4.59
N GLN A 56 -8.58 -9.77 3.39
CA GLN A 56 -9.33 -9.42 2.19
C GLN A 56 -10.34 -10.52 1.87
N TRP A 57 -11.53 -10.15 1.35
CA TRP A 57 -12.57 -11.06 0.85
C TRP A 57 -12.90 -12.20 1.82
N VAL A 58 -13.24 -11.85 3.06
CA VAL A 58 -13.54 -12.82 4.13
C VAL A 58 -14.63 -13.78 3.69
N GLY A 59 -14.40 -15.07 3.90
CA GLY A 59 -15.28 -16.16 3.45
C GLY A 59 -14.84 -16.81 2.13
N ALA A 60 -14.07 -16.14 1.30
CA ALA A 60 -13.47 -16.76 0.13
C ALA A 60 -12.26 -17.62 0.55
N VAL A 61 -12.20 -18.85 0.03
CA VAL A 61 -11.11 -19.79 0.33
C VAL A 61 -9.80 -19.26 -0.24
N GLY A 62 -8.73 -19.23 0.57
CA GLY A 62 -7.43 -18.77 0.14
C GLY A 62 -7.32 -17.24 -0.05
N ALA A 63 -8.27 -16.49 0.49
CA ALA A 63 -8.26 -15.03 0.41
C ALA A 63 -7.02 -14.40 1.05
N PRO A 64 -6.51 -13.28 0.50
CA PRO A 64 -5.28 -12.65 0.98
C PRO A 64 -5.35 -12.18 2.43
N LYS A 65 -4.25 -12.38 3.16
CA LYS A 65 -4.04 -11.87 4.53
C LYS A 65 -2.72 -11.12 4.55
N THR A 66 -2.77 -9.84 4.84
CA THR A 66 -1.59 -8.96 4.85
C THR A 66 -1.34 -8.45 6.26
N PHE A 67 -0.11 -8.60 6.72
CA PHE A 67 0.40 -7.94 7.91
C PHE A 67 1.48 -6.95 7.53
N THR A 68 1.41 -5.74 8.07
CA THR A 68 2.42 -4.70 7.86
C THR A 68 2.86 -4.15 9.20
N PHE A 69 4.15 -4.03 9.40
CA PHE A 69 4.75 -3.26 10.49
C PHE A 69 5.68 -2.22 9.89
N PHE A 70 5.69 -1.04 10.47
CA PHE A 70 6.62 0.00 10.06
C PHE A 70 7.09 0.85 11.25
N ALA A 71 8.28 1.39 11.09
CA ALA A 71 8.87 2.41 11.95
C ALA A 71 9.39 3.54 11.08
N HIS A 72 9.19 4.78 11.50
CA HIS A 72 9.62 5.94 10.73
C HIS A 72 9.98 7.09 11.68
N THR A 73 11.11 7.76 11.45
CA THR A 73 11.57 8.84 12.30
C THR A 73 12.43 9.86 11.55
N PRO A 74 12.23 11.16 11.74
CA PRO A 74 13.18 12.17 11.35
C PRO A 74 14.38 12.14 12.30
N VAL A 75 15.57 11.83 11.78
CA VAL A 75 16.84 11.85 12.54
C VAL A 75 17.44 13.25 12.56
N SER A 76 17.03 14.13 11.66
CA SER A 76 17.33 15.54 11.62
C SER A 76 16.22 16.32 10.93
N GLU A 77 16.31 17.65 10.84
CA GLU A 77 15.34 18.46 10.10
C GLU A 77 15.30 18.16 8.59
N LYS A 78 16.32 17.48 8.06
CA LYS A 78 16.46 17.20 6.63
C LYS A 78 16.47 15.72 6.30
N ILE A 79 16.62 14.83 7.28
CA ILE A 79 16.80 13.40 7.03
C ILE A 79 15.77 12.62 7.80
N GLU A 80 15.05 11.78 7.12
CA GLU A 80 14.13 10.80 7.68
C GLU A 80 14.56 9.39 7.32
N LEU A 81 14.38 8.48 8.26
CA LEU A 81 14.64 7.06 8.09
C LEU A 81 13.35 6.29 8.33
N GLY A 82 13.17 5.25 7.55
CA GLY A 82 12.05 4.32 7.67
C GLY A 82 12.51 2.87 7.62
N LEU A 83 11.71 2.01 8.24
CA LEU A 83 11.79 0.56 8.14
C LEU A 83 10.38 0.04 7.92
N SER A 84 10.20 -0.93 7.03
CA SER A 84 8.92 -1.62 6.86
C SER A 84 9.10 -3.11 6.68
N LEU A 85 8.19 -3.87 7.29
CA LEU A 85 8.06 -5.32 7.17
C LEU A 85 6.62 -5.59 6.68
N ILE A 86 6.50 -6.30 5.56
CA ILE A 86 5.20 -6.64 4.98
C ILE A 86 5.19 -8.15 4.78
N SER A 87 4.16 -8.81 5.28
CA SER A 87 3.94 -10.24 5.07
C SER A 87 2.57 -10.41 4.42
N ASP A 88 2.55 -10.97 3.24
CA ASP A 88 1.36 -11.27 2.47
C ASP A 88 1.22 -12.77 2.25
N ASP A 89 0.06 -13.33 2.58
CA ASP A 89 -0.27 -14.73 2.46
C ASP A 89 -1.52 -14.88 1.57
N ILE A 90 -1.37 -15.60 0.47
CA ILE A 90 -2.43 -15.86 -0.51
C ILE A 90 -2.57 -17.35 -0.70
N GLY A 91 -3.80 -17.86 -0.73
CA GLY A 91 -4.06 -19.28 -0.95
C GLY A 91 -3.76 -20.13 0.29
N ASP A 92 -3.95 -19.57 1.53
CA ASP A 92 -3.69 -20.25 2.79
C ASP A 92 -2.28 -20.88 2.84
N GLY A 93 -1.27 -20.09 2.41
CA GLY A 93 0.14 -20.46 2.36
C GLY A 93 0.63 -20.98 1.02
N ALA A 94 -0.21 -21.04 -0.01
CA ALA A 94 0.20 -21.40 -1.37
C ALA A 94 1.23 -20.41 -1.93
N LYS A 95 1.05 -19.12 -1.65
CA LYS A 95 1.99 -18.04 -1.93
C LYS A 95 2.20 -17.21 -0.67
N LYS A 96 3.46 -17.07 -0.25
CA LYS A 96 3.86 -16.12 0.81
C LYS A 96 4.91 -15.17 0.27
N GLU A 97 4.76 -13.91 0.62
CA GLU A 97 5.70 -12.87 0.27
C GLU A 97 6.02 -12.04 1.51
N ASN A 98 7.31 -12.00 1.87
CA ASN A 98 7.79 -11.24 3.01
C ASN A 98 8.77 -10.18 2.50
N ASN A 99 8.42 -8.92 2.71
CA ASN A 99 9.19 -7.77 2.29
C ASN A 99 9.83 -7.10 3.49
N ILE A 100 11.14 -6.84 3.43
CA ILE A 100 11.92 -6.11 4.44
C ILE A 100 12.60 -4.96 3.75
N PHE A 101 12.17 -3.73 4.07
CA PHE A 101 12.66 -2.52 3.41
C PHE A 101 13.15 -1.48 4.42
N ALA A 102 14.20 -0.77 4.03
CA ALA A 102 14.67 0.45 4.67
C ALA A 102 14.50 1.63 3.71
N ASP A 103 14.05 2.75 4.26
CA ASP A 103 13.83 4.00 3.55
C ASP A 103 14.79 5.07 4.04
N PHE A 104 15.29 5.88 3.10
CA PHE A 104 16.03 7.10 3.38
C PHE A 104 15.38 8.23 2.60
N ALA A 105 15.04 9.31 3.29
CA ALA A 105 14.47 10.49 2.65
C ALA A 105 15.23 11.75 3.05
N TYR A 106 15.39 12.64 2.06
CA TYR A 106 16.01 13.97 2.23
C TYR A 106 14.99 15.06 1.98
N VAL A 107 14.76 15.89 2.99
CA VAL A 107 13.78 16.97 2.99
C VAL A 107 14.45 18.28 2.59
N LEU A 108 13.98 18.85 1.49
CA LEU A 108 14.33 20.16 1.00
C LEU A 108 13.29 21.18 1.44
N GLN A 109 13.73 22.21 2.16
CA GLN A 109 12.91 23.38 2.45
C GLN A 109 12.91 24.29 1.21
N LEU A 110 11.76 24.42 0.53
CA LEU A 110 11.61 25.26 -0.65
C LEU A 110 11.35 26.72 -0.28
N ASN A 111 10.49 26.91 0.73
CA ASN A 111 10.22 28.20 1.39
C ASN A 111 9.70 27.94 2.81
N ASN A 112 9.17 28.95 3.49
CA ASN A 112 8.75 28.83 4.90
C ASN A 112 7.72 27.73 5.15
N ASP A 113 6.81 27.49 4.20
CA ASP A 113 5.68 26.57 4.37
C ASP A 113 5.81 25.31 3.50
N HIS A 114 6.62 25.31 2.46
CA HIS A 114 6.66 24.27 1.43
C HIS A 114 7.92 23.43 1.54
N LYS A 115 7.75 22.12 1.58
CA LYS A 115 8.81 21.14 1.67
C LYS A 115 8.68 20.12 0.54
N LEU A 116 9.82 19.69 0.02
CA LEU A 116 9.93 18.58 -0.93
C LEU A 116 10.86 17.53 -0.36
N SER A 117 10.36 16.35 -0.13
CA SER A 117 11.16 15.20 0.26
C SER A 117 11.43 14.32 -0.96
N LEU A 118 12.66 13.88 -1.10
CA LEU A 118 13.08 12.88 -2.08
C LEU A 118 13.57 11.65 -1.33
N GLY A 119 13.08 10.48 -1.68
CA GLY A 119 13.36 9.25 -0.94
C GLY A 119 13.76 8.09 -1.83
N ILE A 120 14.55 7.21 -1.23
CA ILE A 120 14.92 5.92 -1.80
C ILE A 120 14.56 4.82 -0.82
N LYS A 121 14.20 3.67 -1.36
CA LYS A 121 13.92 2.43 -0.64
C LYS A 121 14.91 1.36 -1.10
N ALA A 122 15.39 0.55 -0.19
CA ALA A 122 16.18 -0.63 -0.49
C ALA A 122 15.83 -1.77 0.46
N GLY A 123 15.85 -2.98 -0.04
CA GLY A 123 15.56 -4.16 0.78
C GLY A 123 15.47 -5.44 -0.03
N VAL A 124 14.77 -6.39 0.54
CA VAL A 124 14.62 -7.73 -0.03
C VAL A 124 13.18 -8.20 0.04
N THR A 125 12.77 -8.94 -0.97
CA THR A 125 11.54 -9.71 -1.04
C THR A 125 11.87 -11.19 -0.94
N ILE A 126 11.35 -11.88 0.08
CA ILE A 126 11.42 -13.32 0.25
C ILE A 126 10.12 -13.90 -0.27
N PHE A 127 10.20 -14.62 -1.36
CA PHE A 127 9.06 -15.20 -2.06
C PHE A 127 9.05 -16.72 -1.88
N GLU A 128 7.95 -17.24 -1.34
CA GLU A 128 7.78 -18.65 -1.05
C GLU A 128 6.50 -19.17 -1.68
N THR A 129 6.54 -20.35 -2.27
CA THR A 129 5.35 -21.10 -2.68
C THR A 129 5.33 -22.46 -2.00
N ASN A 130 4.13 -22.90 -1.60
CA ASN A 130 3.91 -24.21 -1.05
C ASN A 130 2.63 -24.81 -1.64
N PHE A 131 2.79 -25.71 -2.58
CA PHE A 131 1.69 -26.41 -3.25
C PHE A 131 1.44 -27.81 -2.67
N ASN A 132 2.08 -28.18 -1.57
CA ASN A 132 1.88 -29.47 -0.93
C ASN A 132 0.46 -29.57 -0.38
N GLY A 133 -0.25 -30.65 -0.73
CA GLY A 133 -1.62 -30.87 -0.27
C GLY A 133 -2.71 -30.22 -1.11
N PHE A 134 -2.35 -29.41 -2.10
CA PHE A 134 -3.32 -28.90 -3.06
C PHE A 134 -3.71 -29.98 -4.08
N GLN A 135 -4.98 -30.04 -4.42
CA GLN A 135 -5.51 -30.90 -5.49
C GLN A 135 -6.22 -30.03 -6.52
N PHE A 136 -5.84 -30.17 -7.77
CA PHE A 136 -6.57 -29.55 -8.87
C PHE A 136 -7.71 -30.47 -9.33
N GLU A 137 -8.71 -29.88 -9.95
CA GLU A 137 -9.81 -30.62 -10.55
C GLU A 137 -9.32 -31.61 -11.63
N SER A 138 -8.17 -31.32 -12.25
CA SER A 138 -7.49 -32.16 -13.24
C SER A 138 -6.58 -33.26 -12.65
N GLY A 139 -6.44 -33.36 -11.31
CA GLY A 139 -5.61 -34.35 -10.62
C GLY A 139 -4.63 -33.77 -9.61
N ALA A 140 -3.63 -34.56 -9.19
CA ALA A 140 -2.63 -34.12 -8.21
C ALA A 140 -1.75 -33.00 -8.78
N THR A 141 -1.35 -32.02 -7.95
CA THR A 141 -0.43 -30.92 -8.30
C THR A 141 0.87 -31.38 -8.90
N ASN A 142 1.36 -32.55 -8.50
CA ASN A 142 2.61 -33.13 -8.99
C ASN A 142 2.57 -33.56 -10.46
N SER A 143 1.38 -33.65 -11.07
CA SER A 143 1.21 -33.99 -12.50
C SER A 143 1.35 -32.76 -13.41
N ASP A 144 1.26 -31.54 -12.85
CA ASP A 144 1.52 -30.31 -13.57
C ASP A 144 2.93 -29.78 -13.23
N PRO A 145 3.86 -29.75 -14.21
CA PRO A 145 5.23 -29.28 -13.99
C PRO A 145 5.32 -27.87 -13.42
N ALA A 146 4.30 -27.00 -13.68
CA ALA A 146 4.25 -25.63 -13.17
C ALA A 146 4.10 -25.56 -11.65
N PHE A 147 3.53 -26.60 -11.01
CA PHE A 147 3.25 -26.68 -9.59
C PHE A 147 4.01 -27.83 -8.87
N ALA A 148 4.84 -28.56 -9.63
CA ALA A 148 5.52 -29.74 -9.09
C ALA A 148 6.62 -29.43 -8.07
N GLN A 149 7.09 -28.17 -8.00
CA GLN A 149 8.15 -27.76 -7.07
C GLN A 149 7.76 -26.47 -6.35
N ASN A 150 8.02 -26.44 -5.05
CA ASN A 150 7.94 -25.22 -4.26
C ASN A 150 9.11 -24.29 -4.57
N ILE A 151 8.87 -22.98 -4.51
CA ILE A 151 9.89 -21.94 -4.70
C ILE A 151 10.17 -21.32 -3.34
N ASN A 152 11.43 -21.03 -3.06
CA ASN A 152 11.86 -20.20 -1.94
C ASN A 152 13.06 -19.40 -2.42
N ASN A 153 12.82 -18.15 -2.80
CA ASN A 153 13.81 -17.25 -3.37
C ASN A 153 13.80 -15.91 -2.68
N THR A 154 14.97 -15.30 -2.59
CA THR A 154 15.13 -13.93 -2.07
C THR A 154 15.59 -13.02 -3.19
N TYR A 155 14.87 -11.91 -3.39
CA TYR A 155 15.13 -10.93 -4.44
C TYR A 155 15.45 -9.58 -3.82
N PRO A 156 16.51 -8.88 -4.27
CA PRO A 156 16.72 -7.50 -3.90
C PRO A 156 15.66 -6.61 -4.56
N ASN A 157 15.26 -5.56 -3.87
CA ASN A 157 14.39 -4.55 -4.44
C ASN A 157 14.87 -3.15 -4.06
N ILE A 158 14.61 -2.19 -4.94
CA ILE A 158 14.86 -0.77 -4.73
C ILE A 158 13.60 0.01 -5.09
N GLY A 159 13.44 1.18 -4.51
CA GLY A 159 12.32 2.07 -4.81
C GLY A 159 12.76 3.53 -4.75
N ALA A 160 11.94 4.40 -5.30
CA ALA A 160 12.15 5.83 -5.25
C ALA A 160 10.83 6.56 -5.09
N GLY A 161 10.90 7.78 -4.56
CA GLY A 161 9.72 8.61 -4.41
C GLY A 161 10.05 10.09 -4.25
N ALA A 162 9.00 10.89 -4.43
CA ALA A 162 8.96 12.31 -4.12
C ALA A 162 7.69 12.58 -3.31
N PHE A 163 7.82 13.47 -2.31
CA PHE A 163 6.71 13.84 -1.44
C PHE A 163 6.78 15.34 -1.16
N TYR A 164 5.85 16.07 -1.77
CA TYR A 164 5.71 17.50 -1.56
C TYR A 164 4.64 17.75 -0.52
N PHE A 165 4.92 18.57 0.48
CA PHE A 165 3.98 18.79 1.57
C PHE A 165 4.12 20.16 2.24
N THR A 166 3.01 20.56 2.85
CA THR A 166 2.86 21.72 3.71
C THR A 166 2.14 21.28 4.99
N ASP A 167 1.81 22.19 5.88
CA ASP A 167 0.97 21.89 7.06
C ASP A 167 -0.48 21.55 6.71
N LYS A 168 -0.94 21.79 5.46
CA LYS A 168 -2.35 21.62 5.05
C LYS A 168 -2.57 20.59 3.96
N TYR A 169 -1.59 20.34 3.10
CA TYR A 169 -1.77 19.43 1.98
C TYR A 169 -0.47 18.73 1.59
N TYR A 170 -0.62 17.66 0.88
CA TYR A 170 0.49 16.90 0.34
C TYR A 170 0.18 16.36 -1.06
N LEU A 171 1.24 16.09 -1.81
CA LEU A 171 1.23 15.36 -3.08
C LEU A 171 2.44 14.43 -3.11
N GLY A 172 2.21 13.15 -3.32
CA GLY A 172 3.25 12.12 -3.38
C GLY A 172 3.24 11.39 -4.71
N LEU A 173 4.43 11.13 -5.25
CA LEU A 173 4.66 10.26 -6.40
C LEU A 173 5.73 9.25 -6.01
N SER A 174 5.48 7.96 -6.24
CA SER A 174 6.45 6.92 -5.86
C SER A 174 6.35 5.67 -6.71
N ALA A 175 7.46 4.95 -6.75
CA ALA A 175 7.58 3.59 -7.22
C ALA A 175 8.37 2.81 -6.16
N PRO A 176 7.70 2.18 -5.17
CA PRO A 176 8.38 1.50 -4.07
C PRO A 176 9.12 0.23 -4.51
N ASN A 177 8.74 -0.36 -5.65
CA ASN A 177 9.33 -1.56 -6.25
C ASN A 177 9.69 -1.26 -7.70
N LEU A 178 10.97 -0.95 -7.96
CA LEU A 178 11.49 -0.62 -9.30
C LEU A 178 12.12 -1.82 -9.99
N LEU A 179 12.62 -2.79 -9.22
CA LEU A 179 13.20 -3.99 -9.80
C LEU A 179 12.09 -4.98 -10.10
N SER A 180 11.71 -5.08 -11.38
CA SER A 180 10.82 -6.16 -11.83
C SER A 180 11.59 -7.48 -11.77
N THR A 181 11.29 -8.31 -10.79
CA THR A 181 11.88 -9.63 -10.68
C THR A 181 11.01 -10.59 -11.48
N LYS A 182 11.56 -11.11 -12.56
CA LYS A 182 10.92 -12.22 -13.29
C LYS A 182 11.17 -13.48 -12.46
N HIS A 183 10.13 -14.01 -11.84
CA HIS A 183 10.16 -15.33 -11.21
C HIS A 183 10.13 -16.43 -12.30
N LEU A 184 10.97 -16.28 -13.31
CA LEU A 184 11.11 -17.20 -14.44
C LEU A 184 12.21 -18.20 -14.10
N GLU A 185 11.84 -19.39 -13.69
CA GLU A 185 12.68 -20.56 -13.93
C GLU A 185 12.23 -21.20 -15.25
N GLU A 186 13.02 -20.99 -16.29
CA GLU A 186 12.93 -21.80 -17.49
C GLU A 186 13.68 -23.09 -17.23
N ARG A 187 12.96 -24.13 -16.84
CA ARG A 187 13.51 -25.46 -16.64
C ARG A 187 12.74 -26.41 -17.55
N ASP A 188 13.45 -27.12 -18.41
CA ASP A 188 12.92 -28.13 -19.31
C ASP A 188 11.84 -27.62 -20.31
N GLY A 189 11.96 -26.38 -20.79
CA GLY A 189 11.05 -25.82 -21.79
C GLY A 189 9.72 -25.34 -21.26
N LEU A 190 9.54 -25.27 -19.94
CA LEU A 190 8.36 -24.72 -19.28
C LEU A 190 8.69 -23.39 -18.60
N SER A 191 8.06 -22.32 -19.07
CA SER A 191 8.15 -21.00 -18.44
C SER A 191 7.10 -20.88 -17.34
N ARG A 192 7.53 -20.75 -16.08
CA ARG A 192 6.67 -20.32 -14.99
C ARG A 192 6.55 -18.80 -15.03
N PHE A 193 5.34 -18.31 -15.20
CA PHE A 193 5.09 -16.88 -15.27
C PHE A 193 4.76 -16.33 -13.87
N GLY A 194 5.66 -15.54 -13.34
CA GLY A 194 5.44 -14.63 -12.23
C GLY A 194 6.40 -13.47 -12.39
N SER A 195 5.90 -12.26 -12.62
CA SER A 195 6.73 -11.06 -12.61
C SER A 195 6.15 -10.06 -11.64
N GLU A 196 6.96 -9.58 -10.71
CA GLU A 196 6.63 -8.34 -10.03
C GLU A 196 6.77 -7.21 -11.04
N ASN A 197 5.68 -6.52 -11.31
CA ASN A 197 5.69 -5.34 -12.15
C ASN A 197 5.82 -4.09 -11.28
N THR A 198 6.54 -3.08 -11.78
CA THR A 198 6.66 -1.80 -11.09
C THR A 198 5.29 -1.16 -10.89
N HIS A 199 4.93 -0.90 -9.65
CA HIS A 199 3.76 -0.11 -9.28
C HIS A 199 4.14 1.35 -9.13
N ILE A 200 3.37 2.24 -9.73
CA ILE A 200 3.52 3.69 -9.56
C ILE A 200 2.31 4.18 -8.78
N PHE A 201 2.58 4.93 -7.72
CA PHE A 201 1.57 5.53 -6.85
C PHE A 201 1.58 7.05 -6.98
N LEU A 202 0.41 7.64 -7.13
CA LEU A 202 0.17 9.07 -6.99
C LEU A 202 -0.81 9.27 -5.83
N THR A 203 -0.42 10.02 -4.82
CA THR A 203 -1.22 10.26 -3.63
C THR A 203 -1.37 11.75 -3.38
N GLY A 204 -2.49 12.16 -2.81
CA GLY A 204 -2.68 13.55 -2.41
C GLY A 204 -3.79 13.71 -1.40
N GLY A 205 -3.74 14.80 -0.66
CA GLY A 205 -4.77 15.14 0.32
C GLY A 205 -4.66 16.57 0.81
N TYR A 206 -5.77 17.08 1.31
CA TYR A 206 -5.87 18.42 1.86
C TYR A 206 -6.65 18.40 3.18
N VAL A 207 -6.18 19.15 4.18
CA VAL A 207 -6.85 19.29 5.49
C VAL A 207 -7.53 20.66 5.55
N PHE A 208 -8.85 20.65 5.57
CA PHE A 208 -9.69 21.83 5.81
C PHE A 208 -9.99 21.94 7.31
N GLN A 209 -9.61 23.04 7.93
CA GLN A 209 -10.08 23.38 9.28
C GLN A 209 -11.47 24.03 9.15
N LEU A 210 -12.53 23.29 9.47
CA LEU A 210 -13.90 23.78 9.37
C LEU A 210 -14.34 24.55 10.62
N SER A 211 -13.86 24.14 11.80
CA SER A 211 -13.99 24.84 13.06
C SER A 211 -12.85 24.45 14.00
N GLU A 212 -12.81 24.98 15.21
CA GLU A 212 -11.80 24.64 16.23
C GLU A 212 -11.72 23.12 16.49
N ASN A 213 -12.86 22.43 16.44
CA ASN A 213 -12.99 21.03 16.79
C ASN A 213 -13.32 20.12 15.60
N LEU A 214 -13.34 20.66 14.39
CA LEU A 214 -13.78 19.93 13.20
C LEU A 214 -12.82 20.15 12.03
N LYS A 215 -12.23 19.05 11.53
CA LYS A 215 -11.40 19.03 10.33
C LYS A 215 -11.97 18.07 9.31
N LEU A 216 -11.82 18.40 8.03
CA LEU A 216 -12.18 17.54 6.90
C LEU A 216 -10.92 17.27 6.07
N LYS A 217 -10.66 16.02 5.74
CA LYS A 217 -9.53 15.62 4.88
C LYS A 217 -10.00 14.77 3.71
N PRO A 218 -10.32 15.40 2.56
CA PRO A 218 -10.36 14.67 1.29
C PRO A 218 -8.94 14.23 0.91
N SER A 219 -8.84 13.00 0.39
CA SER A 219 -7.60 12.45 -0.11
C SER A 219 -7.85 11.47 -1.26
N PHE A 220 -6.83 11.22 -2.05
CA PHE A 220 -6.88 10.26 -3.12
C PHE A 220 -5.57 9.48 -3.23
N MET A 221 -5.67 8.28 -3.76
CA MET A 221 -4.55 7.46 -4.20
C MET A 221 -4.88 6.87 -5.57
N ALA A 222 -3.98 7.04 -6.53
CA ALA A 222 -4.03 6.33 -7.80
C ALA A 222 -2.83 5.40 -7.89
N LYS A 223 -3.08 4.14 -8.27
CA LYS A 223 -2.07 3.11 -8.48
C LYS A 223 -2.15 2.62 -9.92
N THR A 224 -1.01 2.55 -10.59
CA THR A 224 -0.89 1.96 -11.92
C THR A 224 0.23 0.95 -11.98
N VAL A 225 0.03 -0.10 -12.74
CA VAL A 225 1.00 -1.14 -13.04
C VAL A 225 0.90 -1.49 -14.52
N ALA A 226 2.03 -1.82 -15.15
CA ALA A 226 2.03 -2.18 -16.57
C ALA A 226 1.13 -3.39 -16.83
N GLY A 227 0.21 -3.27 -17.77
CA GLY A 227 -0.70 -4.35 -18.17
C GLY A 227 -1.99 -4.45 -17.35
N ALA A 228 -2.23 -3.57 -16.35
CA ALA A 228 -3.48 -3.55 -15.59
C ALA A 228 -4.18 -2.18 -15.64
N PRO A 229 -5.50 -2.12 -15.42
CA PRO A 229 -6.24 -0.88 -15.27
C PRO A 229 -5.72 -0.06 -14.09
N VAL A 230 -5.84 1.27 -14.20
CA VAL A 230 -5.55 2.17 -13.07
C VAL A 230 -6.57 1.94 -11.96
N VAL A 231 -6.07 1.72 -10.75
CA VAL A 231 -6.86 1.69 -9.52
C VAL A 231 -6.82 3.07 -8.89
N ALA A 232 -7.96 3.63 -8.54
CA ALA A 232 -8.04 4.91 -7.87
C ALA A 232 -8.99 4.84 -6.67
N ASP A 233 -8.49 5.30 -5.53
CA ASP A 233 -9.22 5.44 -4.27
C ASP A 233 -9.46 6.92 -3.99
N PHE A 234 -10.68 7.28 -3.66
CA PHE A 234 -11.05 8.60 -3.18
C PHE A 234 -11.63 8.47 -1.79
N SER A 235 -11.13 9.24 -0.83
CA SER A 235 -11.59 9.19 0.54
C SER A 235 -11.87 10.57 1.10
N GLY A 236 -12.82 10.62 2.03
CA GLY A 236 -13.14 11.81 2.81
C GLY A 236 -13.24 11.45 4.29
N ASN A 237 -12.38 12.05 5.10
CA ASN A 237 -12.30 11.79 6.53
C ASN A 237 -12.64 13.05 7.31
N VAL A 238 -13.43 12.90 8.37
CA VAL A 238 -13.82 13.96 9.30
C VAL A 238 -13.23 13.65 10.67
N LEU A 239 -12.41 14.56 11.20
CA LEU A 239 -11.87 14.48 12.55
C LEU A 239 -12.61 15.41 13.49
N LEU A 240 -13.05 14.85 14.61
CA LEU A 240 -13.75 15.53 15.69
C LEU A 240 -12.87 15.60 16.93
N TYR A 241 -12.74 16.80 17.52
CA TYR A 241 -12.02 17.06 18.78
C TYR A 241 -10.58 16.50 18.81
N ASP A 242 -9.91 16.43 17.63
CA ASP A 242 -8.58 15.82 17.45
C ASP A 242 -8.46 14.37 17.98
N ARG A 243 -9.57 13.66 18.14
CA ARG A 243 -9.62 12.32 18.73
C ARG A 243 -10.36 11.28 17.93
N LEU A 244 -11.55 11.60 17.44
CA LEU A 244 -12.42 10.65 16.75
C LEU A 244 -12.49 11.01 15.28
N GLU A 245 -12.19 10.05 14.42
CA GLU A 245 -12.22 10.21 12.97
C GLU A 245 -13.18 9.21 12.35
N PHE A 246 -14.03 9.69 11.45
CA PHE A 246 -14.87 8.91 10.56
C PHE A 246 -14.51 9.22 9.13
N GLY A 247 -14.52 8.20 8.29
CA GLY A 247 -14.25 8.35 6.87
C GLY A 247 -15.10 7.43 6.02
N ALA A 248 -15.21 7.81 4.78
CA ALA A 248 -15.70 6.95 3.70
C ALA A 248 -14.72 7.00 2.54
N SER A 249 -14.59 5.88 1.84
CA SER A 249 -13.73 5.75 0.67
C SER A 249 -14.47 5.03 -0.44
N TYR A 250 -14.16 5.39 -1.67
CA TYR A 250 -14.61 4.71 -2.87
C TYR A 250 -13.42 4.34 -3.75
N ARG A 251 -13.21 3.05 -3.94
CA ARG A 251 -12.25 2.51 -4.90
C ARG A 251 -13.00 2.22 -6.19
N LEU A 252 -12.56 2.86 -7.26
CA LEU A 252 -13.21 2.76 -8.55
C LEU A 252 -13.37 1.32 -9.00
N ASN A 253 -14.62 0.91 -9.26
CA ASN A 253 -15.02 -0.41 -9.74
C ASN A 253 -14.56 -1.59 -8.86
N ASP A 254 -14.34 -1.38 -7.55
CA ASP A 254 -13.89 -2.42 -6.63
C ASP A 254 -14.67 -2.42 -5.31
N ALA A 255 -14.62 -1.33 -4.54
CA ALA A 255 -15.20 -1.31 -3.19
C ALA A 255 -15.68 0.08 -2.74
N VAL A 256 -16.64 0.06 -1.82
CA VAL A 256 -17.02 1.19 -0.96
C VAL A 256 -16.60 0.86 0.45
N SER A 257 -15.94 1.81 1.13
CA SER A 257 -15.39 1.56 2.45
C SER A 257 -15.87 2.55 3.49
N GLY A 258 -16.07 2.05 4.71
CA GLY A 258 -16.25 2.86 5.90
C GLY A 258 -15.03 2.78 6.80
N LEU A 259 -14.59 3.92 7.34
CA LEU A 259 -13.42 4.03 8.19
C LEU A 259 -13.80 4.67 9.52
N VAL A 260 -13.23 4.16 10.59
CA VAL A 260 -13.31 4.78 11.92
C VAL A 260 -11.97 4.62 12.60
N ASN A 261 -11.49 5.69 13.20
CA ASN A 261 -10.32 5.59 14.07
C ASN A 261 -10.44 6.52 15.28
N PHE A 262 -9.75 6.15 16.33
CA PHE A 262 -9.82 6.82 17.60
C PHE A 262 -8.43 6.96 18.24
N LYS A 263 -8.11 8.17 18.67
CA LYS A 263 -6.91 8.47 19.46
C LYS A 263 -7.18 8.13 20.91
N VAL A 264 -6.82 6.90 21.30
CA VAL A 264 -7.05 6.33 22.64
C VAL A 264 -6.23 7.07 23.69
N LEU A 265 -4.95 7.28 23.38
CA LEU A 265 -4.00 8.07 24.17
C LEU A 265 -3.42 9.19 23.30
N PRO A 266 -2.77 10.21 23.88
CA PRO A 266 -2.14 11.27 23.08
C PRO A 266 -1.15 10.75 22.02
N ASN A 267 -0.59 9.57 22.25
CA ASN A 267 0.42 8.93 21.41
C ASN A 267 -0.03 7.58 20.81
N LEU A 268 -1.29 7.18 21.02
CA LEU A 268 -1.83 5.91 20.50
C LEU A 268 -3.13 6.13 19.74
N ARG A 269 -3.14 5.76 18.48
CA ARG A 269 -4.32 5.73 17.61
C ARG A 269 -4.61 4.30 17.18
N ILE A 270 -5.88 3.92 17.19
CA ILE A 270 -6.36 2.64 16.69
C ILE A 270 -7.42 2.94 15.64
N GLY A 271 -7.41 2.22 14.54
CA GLY A 271 -8.40 2.38 13.49
C GLY A 271 -8.84 1.06 12.89
N TYR A 272 -9.99 1.15 12.26
CA TYR A 272 -10.65 0.05 11.58
C TYR A 272 -11.27 0.54 10.29
N ALA A 273 -11.16 -0.25 9.22
CA ALA A 273 -11.89 -0.05 7.99
C ALA A 273 -12.58 -1.34 7.56
N TYR A 274 -13.72 -1.17 6.94
CA TYR A 274 -14.48 -2.23 6.29
C TYR A 274 -14.73 -1.86 4.84
N ASP A 275 -14.31 -2.74 3.90
CA ASP A 275 -14.59 -2.58 2.48
C ASP A 275 -15.71 -3.52 2.05
N TYR A 276 -16.78 -2.96 1.52
CA TYR A 276 -17.83 -3.69 0.84
C TYR A 276 -17.48 -3.81 -0.64
N THR A 277 -17.30 -5.05 -1.13
CA THR A 277 -16.98 -5.34 -2.54
C THR A 277 -18.19 -5.08 -3.42
N VAL A 278 -18.06 -4.18 -4.41
CA VAL A 278 -19.17 -3.82 -5.32
C VAL A 278 -19.15 -4.55 -6.66
N THR A 279 -18.14 -5.40 -6.89
CA THR A 279 -18.04 -6.26 -8.07
C THR A 279 -18.74 -7.60 -7.84
N ASN A 280 -18.86 -8.43 -8.89
CA ASN A 280 -19.44 -9.79 -8.79
C ASN A 280 -18.71 -10.67 -7.75
N LEU A 281 -17.46 -10.36 -7.42
CA LEU A 281 -16.71 -11.05 -6.36
C LEU A 281 -17.38 -10.86 -4.98
N GLY A 282 -18.17 -9.81 -4.79
CA GLY A 282 -18.94 -9.56 -3.56
C GLY A 282 -19.97 -10.62 -3.25
N GLU A 283 -20.42 -11.42 -4.23
CA GLU A 283 -21.32 -12.54 -4.03
C GLU A 283 -20.65 -13.73 -3.29
N PHE A 284 -19.31 -13.77 -3.31
CA PHE A 284 -18.50 -14.88 -2.77
C PHE A 284 -17.71 -14.50 -1.51
N ASN A 285 -17.89 -13.30 -0.98
CA ASN A 285 -17.18 -12.84 0.21
C ASN A 285 -18.05 -11.92 1.08
N SER A 286 -17.65 -11.79 2.35
CA SER A 286 -18.31 -10.91 3.33
C SER A 286 -17.59 -9.58 3.50
N GLY A 287 -16.85 -9.13 2.48
CA GLY A 287 -16.08 -7.90 2.49
C GLY A 287 -14.65 -8.09 3.00
N THR A 288 -13.98 -6.98 3.24
CA THR A 288 -12.59 -6.91 3.68
C THR A 288 -12.49 -6.12 4.97
N HIS A 289 -11.71 -6.61 5.91
CA HIS A 289 -11.47 -5.96 7.19
C HIS A 289 -10.02 -5.51 7.29
N GLU A 290 -9.80 -4.31 7.79
CA GLU A 290 -8.49 -3.75 8.03
C GLU A 290 -8.45 -3.08 9.40
N VAL A 291 -7.48 -3.47 10.23
CA VAL A 291 -7.23 -2.88 11.55
C VAL A 291 -5.84 -2.29 11.55
N PHE A 292 -5.67 -1.11 12.11
CA PHE A 292 -4.35 -0.53 12.32
C PHE A 292 -4.17 0.02 13.74
N MET A 293 -2.91 0.09 14.16
CA MET A 293 -2.46 0.73 15.37
C MET A 293 -1.25 1.59 15.07
N LEU A 294 -1.27 2.84 15.53
CA LEU A 294 -0.16 3.78 15.41
C LEU A 294 0.26 4.24 16.79
N PHE A 295 1.57 4.26 17.01
CA PHE A 295 2.15 4.69 18.25
C PHE A 295 3.28 5.68 18.01
N ASP A 296 3.13 6.89 18.54
CA ASP A 296 4.09 7.99 18.40
C ASP A 296 4.93 8.11 19.68
N LEU A 297 6.21 7.81 19.56
CA LEU A 297 7.17 7.98 20.66
C LEU A 297 7.90 9.32 20.51
N ASN A 298 7.68 10.22 21.44
CA ASN A 298 8.42 11.49 21.50
C ASN A 298 9.74 11.29 22.23
N LEU A 299 10.81 11.10 21.46
CA LEU A 299 12.14 10.79 21.99
C LEU A 299 12.79 11.95 22.77
N LEU A 300 12.45 13.20 22.46
CA LEU A 300 13.03 14.39 23.08
C LEU A 300 12.02 15.27 23.83
N LYS A 301 10.76 14.84 23.96
CA LYS A 301 9.65 15.58 24.58
C LYS A 301 9.39 16.97 23.98
N LYS A 302 9.71 17.16 22.68
CA LYS A 302 9.54 18.42 21.94
C LYS A 302 8.38 18.33 20.95
N GLY A 303 7.16 18.60 21.40
CA GLY A 303 6.01 18.81 20.51
C GLY A 303 5.34 17.53 19.97
N TYR A 304 4.30 17.73 19.15
CA TYR A 304 3.55 16.69 18.45
C TYR A 304 3.72 16.83 16.94
N ASP A 305 3.57 15.74 16.23
CA ASP A 305 3.58 15.74 14.76
C ASP A 305 2.44 16.59 14.21
N LYS A 306 2.78 17.58 13.36
CA LYS A 306 1.85 18.48 12.68
C LYS A 306 1.72 18.16 11.19
N SER A 307 2.19 17.01 10.75
CA SER A 307 2.08 16.62 9.35
C SER A 307 0.60 16.47 8.93
N PRO A 308 0.19 16.94 7.71
CA PRO A 308 -1.18 16.86 7.22
C PRO A 308 -1.67 15.43 6.94
N ARG A 309 -0.84 14.43 7.10
CA ARG A 309 -1.22 13.01 7.00
C ARG A 309 -2.14 12.55 8.13
N PHE A 310 -1.90 13.12 9.31
CA PHE A 310 -2.79 13.01 10.46
C PHE A 310 -3.58 14.31 10.57
N PHE A 311 -4.74 14.22 11.08
CA PHE A 311 -5.40 15.43 11.48
C PHE A 311 -4.65 16.10 12.63
#